data_335254d0a80471bfad5571233944725c
#
_entry.id   335254d0a80471bfad5571233944725c
#
_cell.length_a   1.000
_cell.length_b   1.000
_cell.length_c   1.000
_cell.angle_alpha   90.00
_cell.angle_beta   90.00
_cell.angle_gamma   90.00
#
_symmetry.space_group_name_H-M   'P 1'
#
loop_
_entity.id
_entity.type
_entity.pdbx_description
1 polymer ?
#
loop_
_entity_poly.entity_id
_entity_poly.type
_entity_poly.pdbx_seq_one_letter_code
_entity_poly.pdbx_strand_id
1 'polypeptide(L)'
;MGQARTKTALAEAIASVEGRFGTHVLAHGAVAEQQAGERRIQFGGSLDALTPGLGSGAPLAFVGTGTSGKVALAHRAAAGAQRDGGTVLWIDPSATFDPLAALRAGVDLTRVFVVRARTRDDVLLAAGAALRSDGFRLAVIDTGPHLLPGIRIDDLAPLLPIVRSSPAGLLVISDVRAQRLAIPTFSFARVAWAERFGRTTGWTALVAERALFHFAALGAESRDVGTRRALLENVG
;
A
#
# COMPACT_ATOMS: atom_id res chain seq x y z
N MET A 1 6.32 49.09 -5.95
CA MET A 1 6.59 48.62 -7.33
C MET A 1 7.11 47.18 -7.43
N GLY A 2 7.66 46.56 -6.40
CA GLY A 2 8.22 45.20 -6.45
C GLY A 2 7.18 44.06 -6.59
N GLN A 3 6.06 44.11 -5.87
CA GLN A 3 5.07 43.02 -5.84
C GLN A 3 4.32 42.80 -7.17
N ALA A 4 4.08 43.84 -7.96
CA ALA A 4 3.43 43.72 -9.27
C ALA A 4 4.33 42.98 -10.28
N ARG A 5 5.63 43.28 -10.29
CA ARG A 5 6.62 42.61 -11.13
C ARG A 5 6.78 41.14 -10.81
N THR A 6 6.74 40.79 -9.53
CA THR A 6 6.87 39.38 -9.08
C THR A 6 5.63 38.54 -9.46
N LYS A 7 4.42 39.14 -9.40
CA LYS A 7 3.19 38.47 -9.83
C LYS A 7 3.16 38.22 -11.35
N THR A 8 3.65 39.15 -12.15
CA THR A 8 3.73 38.99 -13.61
C THR A 8 4.73 37.90 -14.00
N ALA A 9 5.92 37.88 -13.39
CA ALA A 9 6.95 36.86 -13.63
C ALA A 9 6.48 35.46 -13.23
N LEU A 10 5.73 35.34 -12.16
CA LEU A 10 5.15 34.05 -11.74
C LEU A 10 4.08 33.57 -12.73
N ALA A 11 3.20 34.48 -13.20
CA ALA A 11 2.18 34.12 -14.18
C ALA A 11 2.80 33.68 -15.51
N GLU A 12 3.86 34.33 -15.95
CA GLU A 12 4.61 33.98 -17.17
C GLU A 12 5.30 32.59 -17.01
N ALA A 13 5.87 32.30 -15.83
CA ALA A 13 6.47 31.03 -15.56
C ALA A 13 5.42 29.89 -15.55
N ILE A 14 4.26 30.12 -14.94
CA ILE A 14 3.12 29.19 -14.95
C ILE A 14 2.67 28.91 -16.39
N ALA A 15 2.41 29.96 -17.18
CA ALA A 15 1.98 29.83 -18.58
C ALA A 15 3.02 29.09 -19.44
N SER A 16 4.30 29.28 -19.18
CA SER A 16 5.39 28.57 -19.88
C SER A 16 5.40 27.07 -19.54
N VAL A 17 5.16 26.71 -18.28
CA VAL A 17 5.09 25.29 -17.85
C VAL A 17 3.82 24.63 -18.40
N GLU A 18 2.68 25.29 -18.31
CA GLU A 18 1.41 24.79 -18.86
C GLU A 18 1.44 24.63 -20.38
N GLY A 19 2.07 25.57 -21.08
CA GLY A 19 2.23 25.49 -22.53
C GLY A 19 3.14 24.34 -22.99
N ARG A 20 4.08 23.91 -22.14
CA ARG A 20 5.03 22.83 -22.45
C ARG A 20 4.54 21.45 -22.03
N PHE A 21 3.77 21.36 -20.96
CA PHE A 21 3.40 20.10 -20.31
C PHE A 21 1.88 19.88 -20.18
N GLY A 22 1.05 20.86 -20.60
CA GLY A 22 -0.41 20.81 -20.49
C GLY A 22 -0.96 21.57 -19.28
N THR A 23 -2.21 22.02 -19.38
CA THR A 23 -2.88 22.90 -18.39
C THR A 23 -3.19 22.27 -17.03
N HIS A 24 -2.95 20.98 -16.85
CA HIS A 24 -3.24 20.26 -15.59
C HIS A 24 -1.99 19.82 -14.83
N VAL A 25 -0.81 20.26 -15.25
CA VAL A 25 0.47 19.84 -14.65
C VAL A 25 0.81 20.62 -13.39
N LEU A 26 0.29 21.84 -13.27
CA LEU A 26 0.49 22.68 -12.09
C LEU A 26 -0.77 22.69 -11.23
N ALA A 27 -0.64 22.29 -9.98
CA ALA A 27 -1.66 22.47 -8.96
C ALA A 27 -1.13 23.38 -7.85
N HIS A 28 -1.98 24.26 -7.35
CA HIS A 28 -1.64 25.06 -6.17
C HIS A 28 -1.44 24.10 -4.97
N GLY A 29 -0.37 24.27 -4.17
CA GLY A 29 0.02 23.33 -3.13
C GLY A 29 -1.12 22.92 -2.19
N ALA A 30 -1.97 23.85 -1.78
CA ALA A 30 -3.14 23.55 -0.95
C ALA A 30 -4.18 22.70 -1.67
N VAL A 31 -4.40 22.92 -2.98
CA VAL A 31 -5.34 22.14 -3.80
C VAL A 31 -4.75 20.75 -4.10
N ALA A 32 -3.44 20.68 -4.34
CA ALA A 32 -2.74 19.43 -4.55
C ALA A 32 -2.75 18.55 -3.29
N GLU A 33 -2.58 19.15 -2.12
CA GLU A 33 -2.65 18.45 -0.82
C GLU A 33 -4.05 17.91 -0.54
N GLN A 34 -5.10 18.72 -0.82
CA GLN A 34 -6.49 18.32 -0.65
C GLN A 34 -6.89 17.20 -1.62
N GLN A 35 -6.52 17.32 -2.90
CA GLN A 35 -6.75 16.27 -3.90
C GLN A 35 -5.95 14.98 -3.61
N ALA A 36 -4.73 15.11 -3.09
CA ALA A 36 -3.94 13.97 -2.65
C ALA A 36 -4.56 13.29 -1.42
N GLY A 37 -5.16 14.06 -0.50
CA GLY A 37 -5.90 13.55 0.67
C GLY A 37 -7.15 12.78 0.27
N GLU A 38 -7.93 13.31 -0.67
CA GLU A 38 -9.17 12.69 -1.17
C GLU A 38 -8.93 11.39 -1.94
N ARG A 39 -7.74 11.21 -2.51
CA ARG A 39 -7.38 10.02 -3.30
C ARG A 39 -6.61 8.96 -2.52
N ARG A 40 -6.44 9.10 -1.22
CA ARG A 40 -5.70 8.14 -0.41
C ARG A 40 -6.52 6.91 -0.05
N ILE A 41 -5.90 5.74 -0.21
CA ILE A 41 -6.45 4.46 0.21
C ILE A 41 -6.23 4.34 1.71
N GLN A 42 -7.31 4.30 2.47
CA GLN A 42 -7.29 4.11 3.92
C GLN A 42 -7.20 2.62 4.25
N PHE A 43 -6.34 2.28 5.18
CA PHE A 43 -6.20 0.90 5.67
C PHE A 43 -7.21 0.56 6.77
N GLY A 44 -7.72 1.60 7.44
CA GLY A 44 -8.61 1.51 8.59
C GLY A 44 -7.88 1.29 9.91
N GLY A 45 -8.45 1.84 10.99
CA GLY A 45 -7.91 1.72 12.34
C GLY A 45 -6.67 2.57 12.60
N SER A 46 -5.84 2.16 13.54
CA SER A 46 -4.65 2.90 13.97
C SER A 46 -3.56 2.99 12.89
N LEU A 47 -3.61 2.14 11.85
CA LEU A 47 -2.65 2.25 10.76
C LEU A 47 -2.80 3.57 9.99
N ASP A 48 -4.02 4.06 9.85
CA ASP A 48 -4.28 5.37 9.24
C ASP A 48 -3.78 6.54 10.11
N ALA A 49 -3.65 6.34 11.43
CA ALA A 49 -3.02 7.31 12.32
C ALA A 49 -1.48 7.32 12.20
N LEU A 50 -0.89 6.22 11.73
CA LEU A 50 0.56 6.12 11.52
C LEU A 50 0.99 6.64 10.15
N THR A 51 0.06 6.67 9.19
CA THR A 51 0.28 7.11 7.84
C THR A 51 -0.99 7.74 7.27
N PRO A 52 -0.87 8.75 6.42
CA PRO A 52 -2.02 9.31 5.73
C PRO A 52 -2.64 8.34 4.68
N GLY A 53 -2.35 7.05 4.73
CA GLY A 53 -2.77 6.06 3.75
C GLY A 53 -1.87 5.96 2.52
N LEU A 54 -2.22 5.08 1.61
CA LEU A 54 -1.49 4.90 0.36
C LEU A 54 -2.04 5.89 -0.69
N GLY A 55 -1.22 6.85 -1.09
CA GLY A 55 -1.58 7.84 -2.11
C GLY A 55 -1.55 7.27 -3.52
N SER A 56 -2.30 7.91 -4.43
CA SER A 56 -2.07 7.75 -5.86
C SER A 56 -0.65 8.20 -6.21
N GLY A 57 -0.01 7.50 -7.12
CA GLY A 57 1.37 7.81 -7.50
C GLY A 57 2.43 7.48 -6.44
N ALA A 58 2.06 6.81 -5.35
CA ALA A 58 2.98 6.44 -4.28
C ALA A 58 3.17 4.93 -4.17
N PRO A 59 4.42 4.45 -4.06
CA PRO A 59 4.70 3.07 -3.69
C PRO A 59 4.74 2.93 -2.17
N LEU A 60 4.35 1.76 -1.66
CA LEU A 60 4.48 1.37 -0.26
C LEU A 60 4.85 -0.11 -0.17
N ALA A 61 5.74 -0.47 0.73
CA ALA A 61 6.08 -1.85 0.99
C ALA A 61 5.64 -2.31 2.39
N PHE A 62 5.03 -3.49 2.45
CA PHE A 62 4.78 -4.24 3.67
C PHE A 62 5.80 -5.37 3.76
N VAL A 63 6.66 -5.32 4.78
CA VAL A 63 7.78 -6.24 4.92
C VAL A 63 7.76 -6.93 6.27
N GLY A 64 7.83 -8.26 6.25
CA GLY A 64 7.89 -9.06 7.47
C GLY A 64 7.92 -10.55 7.16
N THR A 65 8.65 -11.31 7.95
CA THR A 65 8.80 -12.75 7.75
C THR A 65 7.56 -13.53 8.14
N GLY A 66 7.20 -14.52 7.35
CA GLY A 66 6.15 -15.50 7.64
C GLY A 66 4.79 -14.85 7.97
N THR A 67 4.08 -15.44 8.94
CA THR A 67 2.76 -14.98 9.41
C THR A 67 2.93 -13.76 10.32
N SER A 68 3.09 -12.60 9.71
CA SER A 68 3.30 -11.33 10.43
C SER A 68 2.11 -10.36 10.32
N GLY A 69 1.08 -10.69 9.53
CA GLY A 69 -0.10 -9.83 9.33
C GLY A 69 -0.02 -8.91 8.12
N LYS A 70 1.10 -8.87 7.39
CA LYS A 70 1.28 -8.02 6.21
C LYS A 70 0.23 -8.25 5.13
N VAL A 71 -0.10 -9.52 4.83
CA VAL A 71 -1.13 -9.88 3.85
C VAL A 71 -2.52 -9.49 4.33
N ALA A 72 -2.83 -9.69 5.62
CA ALA A 72 -4.12 -9.29 6.19
C ALA A 72 -4.35 -7.78 6.07
N LEU A 73 -3.31 -6.97 6.33
CA LEU A 73 -3.41 -5.52 6.12
C LEU A 73 -3.42 -5.12 4.64
N ALA A 74 -2.80 -5.89 3.77
CA ALA A 74 -2.90 -5.67 2.32
C ALA A 74 -4.33 -5.95 1.81
N HIS A 75 -5.03 -6.95 2.33
CA HIS A 75 -6.46 -7.16 2.05
C HIS A 75 -7.30 -5.96 2.53
N ARG A 76 -6.99 -5.39 3.70
CA ARG A 76 -7.69 -4.16 4.15
C ARG A 76 -7.40 -2.96 3.25
N ALA A 77 -6.16 -2.82 2.76
CA ALA A 77 -5.83 -1.81 1.75
C ALA A 77 -6.64 -2.02 0.46
N ALA A 78 -6.79 -3.26 0.01
CA ALA A 78 -7.62 -3.60 -1.14
C ALA A 78 -9.09 -3.22 -0.91
N ALA A 79 -9.66 -3.57 0.25
CA ALA A 79 -11.01 -3.15 0.63
C ALA A 79 -11.14 -1.61 0.69
N GLY A 80 -10.11 -0.93 1.22
CA GLY A 80 -10.03 0.54 1.23
C GLY A 80 -10.04 1.15 -0.16
N ALA A 81 -9.31 0.55 -1.10
CA ALA A 81 -9.27 0.99 -2.50
C ALA A 81 -10.61 0.84 -3.22
N GLN A 82 -11.45 -0.08 -2.75
CA GLN A 82 -12.76 -0.37 -3.35
C GLN A 82 -13.90 0.48 -2.79
N ARG A 83 -13.73 1.21 -1.68
CA ARG A 83 -14.78 2.05 -1.06
C ARG A 83 -15.36 3.06 -2.05
N ASP A 84 -14.51 3.63 -2.90
CA ASP A 84 -14.91 4.61 -3.92
C ASP A 84 -15.15 3.95 -5.30
N GLY A 85 -15.49 2.68 -5.31
CA GLY A 85 -15.74 1.95 -6.55
C GLY A 85 -14.50 1.48 -7.30
N GLY A 86 -13.32 1.58 -6.70
CA GLY A 86 -12.06 1.21 -7.33
C GLY A 86 -11.91 -0.29 -7.58
N THR A 87 -11.06 -0.63 -8.54
CA THR A 87 -10.68 -2.01 -8.88
C THR A 87 -9.25 -2.28 -8.40
N VAL A 88 -8.98 -3.49 -7.98
CA VAL A 88 -7.68 -3.94 -7.47
C VAL A 88 -7.08 -4.98 -8.41
N LEU A 89 -5.83 -4.79 -8.78
CA LEU A 89 -5.02 -5.85 -9.37
C LEU A 89 -4.15 -6.47 -8.27
N TRP A 90 -4.24 -7.80 -8.11
CA TRP A 90 -3.38 -8.57 -7.21
C TRP A 90 -2.48 -9.48 -8.02
N ILE A 91 -1.19 -9.19 -8.02
CA ILE A 91 -0.17 -9.99 -8.71
C ILE A 91 0.38 -10.98 -7.70
N ASP A 92 0.07 -12.25 -7.92
CA ASP A 92 0.30 -13.37 -7.01
C ASP A 92 1.12 -14.48 -7.69
N PRO A 93 2.43 -14.29 -7.85
CA PRO A 93 3.30 -15.29 -8.46
C PRO A 93 3.38 -16.60 -7.68
N SER A 94 3.13 -16.52 -6.37
CA SER A 94 3.23 -17.67 -5.45
C SER A 94 1.93 -18.47 -5.32
N ALA A 95 0.83 -17.99 -5.92
CA ALA A 95 -0.51 -18.58 -5.81
C ALA A 95 -0.98 -18.70 -4.34
N THR A 96 -0.69 -17.69 -3.53
CA THR A 96 -1.00 -17.63 -2.10
C THR A 96 -2.20 -16.74 -1.76
N PHE A 97 -2.80 -16.07 -2.75
CA PHE A 97 -4.00 -15.27 -2.55
C PHE A 97 -5.13 -16.13 -2.00
N ASP A 98 -5.60 -15.78 -0.80
CA ASP A 98 -6.73 -16.43 -0.14
C ASP A 98 -7.99 -15.57 -0.31
N PRO A 99 -8.92 -15.98 -1.20
CA PRO A 99 -10.15 -15.23 -1.45
C PRO A 99 -11.07 -15.17 -0.22
N LEU A 100 -11.04 -16.19 0.67
CA LEU A 100 -11.86 -16.16 1.87
C LEU A 100 -11.31 -15.16 2.89
N ALA A 101 -9.99 -15.11 3.05
CA ALA A 101 -9.35 -14.10 3.90
C ALA A 101 -9.60 -12.67 3.36
N ALA A 102 -9.53 -12.48 2.04
CA ALA A 102 -9.83 -11.22 1.39
C ALA A 102 -11.29 -10.79 1.62
N LEU A 103 -12.24 -11.70 1.41
CA LEU A 103 -13.67 -11.46 1.65
C LEU A 103 -13.94 -11.05 3.11
N ARG A 104 -13.31 -11.73 4.08
CA ARG A 104 -13.42 -11.41 5.51
C ARG A 104 -12.81 -10.06 5.87
N ALA A 105 -11.82 -9.61 5.12
CA ALA A 105 -11.25 -8.26 5.26
C ALA A 105 -12.11 -7.17 4.61
N GLY A 106 -13.24 -7.53 4.00
CA GLY A 106 -14.18 -6.61 3.36
C GLY A 106 -13.88 -6.36 1.88
N VAL A 107 -13.07 -7.20 1.24
CA VAL A 107 -12.76 -7.09 -0.20
C VAL A 107 -13.95 -7.61 -1.02
N ASP A 108 -14.41 -6.80 -1.96
CA ASP A 108 -15.33 -7.23 -3.01
C ASP A 108 -14.55 -8.00 -4.08
N LEU A 109 -14.71 -9.32 -4.11
CA LEU A 109 -14.00 -10.20 -5.04
C LEU A 109 -14.39 -9.97 -6.51
N THR A 110 -15.53 -9.36 -6.80
CA THR A 110 -15.95 -9.02 -8.16
C THR A 110 -15.11 -7.88 -8.76
N ARG A 111 -14.38 -7.15 -7.92
CA ARG A 111 -13.51 -6.03 -8.29
C ARG A 111 -12.04 -6.33 -8.03
N VAL A 112 -11.66 -7.58 -7.92
CA VAL A 112 -10.28 -8.02 -7.80
C VAL A 112 -9.90 -8.86 -9.00
N PHE A 113 -8.84 -8.47 -9.67
CA PHE A 113 -8.19 -9.29 -10.70
C PHE A 113 -6.94 -9.89 -10.13
N VAL A 114 -6.83 -11.22 -10.14
CA VAL A 114 -5.64 -11.93 -9.65
C VAL A 114 -4.83 -12.41 -10.85
N VAL A 115 -3.58 -11.98 -10.94
CA VAL A 115 -2.64 -12.39 -11.98
C VAL A 115 -1.57 -13.29 -11.36
N ARG A 116 -1.52 -14.52 -11.82
CA ARG A 116 -0.47 -15.48 -11.46
C ARG A 116 0.71 -15.38 -12.43
N ALA A 117 1.51 -14.35 -12.24
CA ALA A 117 2.72 -14.12 -13.03
C ALA A 117 3.73 -15.24 -12.79
N ARG A 118 4.35 -15.75 -13.86
CA ARG A 118 5.31 -16.87 -13.75
C ARG A 118 6.76 -16.40 -13.76
N THR A 119 6.99 -15.22 -14.29
CA THR A 119 8.33 -14.63 -14.39
C THR A 119 8.35 -13.23 -13.79
N ARG A 120 9.53 -12.73 -13.51
CA ARG A 120 9.74 -11.34 -13.11
C ARG A 120 9.19 -10.36 -14.15
N ASP A 121 9.41 -10.64 -15.40
CA ASP A 121 8.97 -9.76 -16.49
C ASP A 121 7.45 -9.73 -16.62
N ASP A 122 6.76 -10.86 -16.37
CA ASP A 122 5.29 -10.89 -16.27
C ASP A 122 4.78 -10.02 -15.13
N VAL A 123 5.46 -10.03 -13.97
CA VAL A 123 5.10 -9.15 -12.83
C VAL A 123 5.24 -7.68 -13.21
N LEU A 124 6.37 -7.31 -13.82
CA LEU A 124 6.62 -5.93 -14.25
C LEU A 124 5.64 -5.49 -15.34
N LEU A 125 5.33 -6.38 -16.28
CA LEU A 125 4.37 -6.10 -17.35
C LEU A 125 2.96 -5.90 -16.80
N ALA A 126 2.47 -6.82 -15.96
CA ALA A 126 1.14 -6.74 -15.37
C ALA A 126 0.99 -5.50 -14.47
N ALA A 127 1.95 -5.24 -13.59
CA ALA A 127 1.94 -4.06 -12.74
C ALA A 127 2.01 -2.77 -13.56
N GLY A 128 2.92 -2.72 -14.55
CA GLY A 128 3.05 -1.55 -15.42
C GLY A 128 1.80 -1.27 -16.25
N ALA A 129 1.09 -2.30 -16.71
CA ALA A 129 -0.18 -2.15 -17.42
C ALA A 129 -1.27 -1.57 -16.51
N ALA A 130 -1.42 -2.11 -15.30
CA ALA A 130 -2.39 -1.61 -14.32
C ALA A 130 -2.12 -0.17 -13.90
N LEU A 131 -0.85 0.17 -13.65
CA LEU A 131 -0.44 1.49 -13.21
C LEU A 131 -0.61 2.58 -14.29
N ARG A 132 -0.59 2.19 -15.58
CA ARG A 132 -0.87 3.11 -16.71
C ARG A 132 -2.35 3.21 -17.03
N SER A 133 -3.17 2.34 -16.47
CA SER A 133 -4.60 2.29 -16.72
C SER A 133 -5.36 3.08 -15.66
N ASP A 134 -6.37 3.84 -16.08
CA ASP A 134 -7.30 4.50 -15.16
C ASP A 134 -8.32 3.51 -14.54
N GLY A 135 -8.29 2.23 -14.96
CA GLY A 135 -9.22 1.19 -14.49
C GLY A 135 -8.88 0.63 -13.11
N PHE A 136 -7.66 0.84 -12.60
CA PHE A 136 -7.25 0.31 -11.32
C PHE A 136 -6.98 1.42 -10.30
N ARG A 137 -7.38 1.16 -9.06
CA ARG A 137 -7.12 2.05 -7.92
C ARG A 137 -5.91 1.61 -7.12
N LEU A 138 -5.62 0.31 -7.12
CA LEU A 138 -4.53 -0.30 -6.41
C LEU A 138 -3.95 -1.46 -7.20
N ALA A 139 -2.64 -1.49 -7.33
CA ALA A 139 -1.87 -2.65 -7.73
C ALA A 139 -1.15 -3.22 -6.51
N VAL A 140 -1.36 -4.50 -6.22
CA VAL A 140 -0.65 -5.24 -5.16
C VAL A 140 0.29 -6.24 -5.83
N ILE A 141 1.55 -6.25 -5.40
CA ILE A 141 2.53 -7.27 -5.79
C ILE A 141 2.87 -8.07 -4.54
N ASP A 142 2.45 -9.32 -4.48
CA ASP A 142 2.83 -10.24 -3.41
C ASP A 142 4.02 -11.08 -3.88
N THR A 143 5.22 -10.71 -3.45
CA THR A 143 6.43 -11.42 -3.89
C THR A 143 6.53 -12.82 -3.28
N GLY A 144 5.67 -13.14 -2.30
CA GLY A 144 5.62 -14.43 -1.62
C GLY A 144 6.89 -14.81 -0.88
N PRO A 145 6.82 -15.85 -0.06
CA PRO A 145 7.98 -16.23 0.71
C PRO A 145 9.03 -17.03 -0.07
N HIS A 146 8.69 -17.79 -1.14
CA HIS A 146 9.67 -18.81 -1.58
C HIS A 146 9.55 -19.36 -3.00
N LEU A 147 8.61 -18.96 -3.87
CA LEU A 147 8.31 -19.79 -5.04
C LEU A 147 8.82 -19.30 -6.40
N LEU A 148 9.17 -18.04 -6.52
CA LEU A 148 9.94 -17.59 -7.68
C LEU A 148 11.30 -17.13 -7.19
N PRO A 149 12.37 -17.89 -7.46
CA PRO A 149 13.69 -17.41 -7.15
C PRO A 149 13.92 -16.12 -7.92
N GLY A 150 13.93 -14.99 -7.21
CA GLY A 150 14.44 -13.78 -7.76
C GLY A 150 13.59 -12.53 -7.79
N ILE A 151 12.30 -12.51 -7.47
CA ILE A 151 11.58 -11.23 -7.41
C ILE A 151 11.84 -10.56 -6.05
N ARG A 152 12.62 -9.49 -6.09
CA ARG A 152 12.92 -8.62 -4.95
C ARG A 152 12.23 -7.28 -5.11
N ILE A 153 12.04 -6.54 -4.02
CA ILE A 153 11.54 -5.16 -4.10
C ILE A 153 12.45 -4.30 -5.01
N ASP A 154 13.76 -4.53 -4.97
CA ASP A 154 14.72 -3.82 -5.81
C ASP A 154 14.52 -4.03 -7.32
N ASP A 155 13.93 -5.15 -7.71
CA ASP A 155 13.61 -5.45 -9.12
C ASP A 155 12.43 -4.63 -9.66
N LEU A 156 11.68 -3.99 -8.77
CA LEU A 156 10.54 -3.13 -9.12
C LEU A 156 10.96 -1.70 -9.46
N ALA A 157 12.26 -1.39 -9.47
CA ALA A 157 12.78 -0.06 -9.83
C ALA A 157 12.20 0.50 -11.15
N PRO A 158 12.00 -0.30 -12.23
CA PRO A 158 11.40 0.17 -13.48
C PRO A 158 9.95 0.67 -13.33
N LEU A 159 9.23 0.25 -12.29
CA LEU A 159 7.86 0.68 -12.04
C LEU A 159 7.78 2.06 -11.37
N LEU A 160 8.82 2.54 -10.70
CA LEU A 160 8.76 3.79 -9.92
C LEU A 160 8.41 5.03 -10.75
N PRO A 161 8.96 5.23 -11.96
CA PRO A 161 8.53 6.34 -12.80
C PRO A 161 7.06 6.24 -13.19
N ILE A 162 6.57 5.02 -13.46
CA ILE A 162 5.19 4.75 -13.84
C ILE A 162 4.26 5.02 -12.66
N VAL A 163 4.62 4.56 -11.45
CA VAL A 163 3.85 4.80 -10.22
C VAL A 163 3.63 6.28 -9.98
N ARG A 164 4.69 7.10 -10.13
CA ARG A 164 4.62 8.55 -9.86
C ARG A 164 3.59 9.29 -10.71
N SER A 165 3.34 8.82 -11.92
CA SER A 165 2.34 9.39 -12.83
C SER A 165 1.02 8.64 -12.83
N SER A 166 0.88 7.58 -12.00
CA SER A 166 -0.29 6.71 -11.95
C SER A 166 -1.40 7.29 -11.09
N PRO A 167 -2.67 7.16 -11.50
CA PRO A 167 -3.81 7.39 -10.61
C PRO A 167 -3.96 6.29 -9.55
N ALA A 168 -3.29 5.15 -9.71
CA ALA A 168 -3.29 4.03 -8.77
C ALA A 168 -2.15 4.12 -7.76
N GLY A 169 -2.34 3.50 -6.58
CA GLY A 169 -1.26 3.20 -5.64
C GLY A 169 -0.59 1.87 -5.96
N LEU A 170 0.67 1.73 -5.54
CA LEU A 170 1.40 0.46 -5.60
C LEU A 170 1.72 -0.04 -4.19
N LEU A 171 1.21 -1.21 -3.83
CA LEU A 171 1.54 -1.91 -2.60
C LEU A 171 2.38 -3.15 -2.90
N VAL A 172 3.51 -3.28 -2.24
CA VAL A 172 4.39 -4.45 -2.37
C VAL A 172 4.41 -5.23 -1.05
N ILE A 173 4.18 -6.52 -1.11
CA ILE A 173 4.26 -7.43 0.04
C ILE A 173 5.52 -8.27 -0.12
N SER A 174 6.39 -8.31 0.90
CA SER A 174 7.64 -9.06 0.82
C SER A 174 8.09 -9.56 2.20
N ASP A 175 8.86 -10.62 2.21
CA ASP A 175 9.54 -11.09 3.41
C ASP A 175 10.87 -10.34 3.66
N VAL A 176 11.41 -9.70 2.63
CA VAL A 176 12.73 -9.06 2.66
C VAL A 176 12.62 -7.59 2.27
N ARG A 177 13.33 -6.73 3.00
CA ARG A 177 13.43 -5.31 2.68
C ARG A 177 14.18 -5.06 1.36
N ALA A 178 13.85 -3.97 0.68
CA ALA A 178 14.68 -3.43 -0.38
C ALA A 178 16.08 -3.09 0.13
N GLN A 179 17.09 -3.35 -0.68
CA GLN A 179 18.48 -3.03 -0.36
C GLN A 179 18.95 -1.74 -1.02
N ARG A 180 18.41 -1.44 -2.20
CA ARG A 180 18.82 -0.31 -3.05
C ARG A 180 17.70 0.66 -3.34
N LEU A 181 16.45 0.20 -3.29
CA LEU A 181 15.29 0.98 -3.66
C LEU A 181 14.69 1.66 -2.42
N ALA A 182 14.67 2.99 -2.42
CA ALA A 182 14.04 3.79 -1.37
C ALA A 182 12.51 3.80 -1.59
N ILE A 183 11.80 2.85 -0.97
CA ILE A 183 10.34 2.80 -0.92
C ILE A 183 9.92 2.96 0.55
N PRO A 184 8.92 3.80 0.88
CA PRO A 184 8.32 3.81 2.20
C PRO A 184 7.94 2.39 2.61
N THR A 185 8.35 1.98 3.79
CA THR A 185 8.24 0.58 4.22
C THR A 185 7.62 0.50 5.61
N PHE A 186 6.57 -0.33 5.75
CA PHE A 186 6.10 -0.79 7.04
C PHE A 186 6.67 -2.17 7.35
N SER A 187 7.39 -2.25 8.45
CA SER A 187 7.89 -3.51 8.99
C SER A 187 6.82 -4.18 9.85
N PHE A 188 6.71 -5.48 9.69
CA PHE A 188 5.82 -6.34 10.46
C PHE A 188 6.65 -7.35 11.23
N ALA A 189 6.55 -7.36 12.54
CA ALA A 189 7.19 -8.35 13.38
C ALA A 189 6.15 -9.04 14.25
N ARG A 190 5.98 -10.35 14.09
CA ARG A 190 5.13 -11.11 14.99
C ARG A 190 5.74 -11.13 16.39
N VAL A 191 4.96 -10.70 17.39
CA VAL A 191 5.40 -10.61 18.78
C VAL A 191 4.98 -11.85 19.55
N ALA A 192 3.74 -12.32 19.36
CA ALA A 192 3.20 -13.46 20.10
C ALA A 192 2.11 -14.18 19.30
N TRP A 193 1.95 -15.47 19.60
CA TRP A 193 0.74 -16.22 19.23
C TRP A 193 -0.33 -16.03 20.30
N ALA A 194 -1.58 -15.90 19.86
CA ALA A 194 -2.73 -15.95 20.74
C ALA A 194 -3.29 -17.37 20.74
N GLU A 195 -3.40 -17.96 21.90
CA GLU A 195 -3.92 -19.32 22.08
C GLU A 195 -5.12 -19.34 23.02
N ARG A 196 -6.06 -20.19 22.74
CA ARG A 196 -7.20 -20.46 23.61
C ARG A 196 -7.48 -21.96 23.62
N PHE A 197 -7.52 -22.57 24.79
CA PHE A 197 -7.75 -24.00 24.97
C PHE A 197 -6.80 -24.89 24.11
N GLY A 198 -5.50 -24.54 24.08
CA GLY A 198 -4.50 -25.27 23.31
C GLY A 198 -4.60 -25.13 21.78
N ARG A 199 -5.41 -24.18 21.29
CA ARG A 199 -5.54 -23.90 19.86
C ARG A 199 -5.10 -22.47 19.57
N THR A 200 -4.32 -22.29 18.53
CA THR A 200 -3.96 -20.97 18.03
C THR A 200 -5.20 -20.25 17.51
N THR A 201 -5.54 -19.14 18.11
CA THR A 201 -6.68 -18.29 17.71
C THR A 201 -6.29 -17.04 16.95
N GLY A 202 -4.99 -16.73 16.94
CA GLY A 202 -4.47 -15.55 16.26
C GLY A 202 -3.02 -15.27 16.61
N TRP A 203 -2.60 -14.07 16.32
CA TRP A 203 -1.28 -13.57 16.70
C TRP A 203 -1.30 -12.06 16.89
N THR A 204 -0.32 -11.55 17.61
CA THR A 204 -0.06 -10.11 17.73
C THR A 204 1.22 -9.78 16.96
N ALA A 205 1.16 -8.72 16.17
CA ALA A 205 2.31 -8.21 15.45
C ALA A 205 2.53 -6.72 15.73
N LEU A 206 3.79 -6.34 15.83
CA LEU A 206 4.24 -4.96 15.88
C LEU A 206 4.39 -4.46 14.43
N VAL A 207 3.71 -3.38 14.11
CA VAL A 207 3.73 -2.76 12.78
C VAL A 207 4.43 -1.41 12.86
N ALA A 208 5.36 -1.18 11.95
CA ALA A 208 6.17 0.03 11.86
C ALA A 208 6.86 0.41 13.19
N GLU A 209 7.15 -0.59 14.04
CA GLU A 209 7.77 -0.41 15.36
C GLU A 209 6.96 0.47 16.33
N ARG A 210 5.70 0.75 16.04
CA ARG A 210 4.87 1.73 16.76
C ARG A 210 3.52 1.22 17.21
N ALA A 211 2.87 0.37 16.41
CA ALA A 211 1.52 -0.11 16.67
C ALA A 211 1.46 -1.62 16.80
N LEU A 212 0.71 -2.11 17.77
CA LEU A 212 0.41 -3.53 17.93
C LEU A 212 -0.95 -3.84 17.34
N PHE A 213 -0.98 -4.86 16.48
CA PHE A 213 -2.19 -5.36 15.87
C PHE A 213 -2.43 -6.80 16.30
N HIS A 214 -3.66 -7.10 16.65
CA HIS A 214 -4.08 -8.48 16.87
C HIS A 214 -4.78 -9.00 15.61
N PHE A 215 -4.28 -10.10 15.07
CA PHE A 215 -4.83 -10.80 13.92
C PHE A 215 -5.45 -12.11 14.38
N ALA A 216 -6.68 -12.38 13.99
CA ALA A 216 -7.34 -13.62 14.30
C ALA A 216 -7.03 -14.70 13.24
N ALA A 217 -6.78 -15.94 13.69
CA ALA A 217 -6.35 -17.02 12.82
C ALA A 217 -7.45 -17.56 11.89
N LEU A 218 -8.70 -17.41 12.22
CA LEU A 218 -9.83 -17.97 11.45
C LEU A 218 -10.96 -16.97 11.23
N GLY A 219 -10.61 -15.76 10.84
CA GLY A 219 -11.59 -14.82 10.30
C GLY A 219 -12.38 -14.05 11.32
N ALA A 220 -11.90 -13.93 12.54
CA ALA A 220 -12.35 -12.87 13.41
C ALA A 220 -11.61 -11.57 13.06
N GLU A 221 -12.26 -10.43 13.32
CA GLU A 221 -11.73 -9.10 13.00
C GLU A 221 -10.33 -8.88 13.57
N SER A 222 -9.45 -8.30 12.77
CA SER A 222 -8.19 -7.77 13.28
C SER A 222 -8.54 -6.58 14.19
N ARG A 223 -8.28 -6.73 15.51
CA ARG A 223 -8.47 -5.64 16.46
C ARG A 223 -7.18 -4.89 16.63
N ASP A 224 -7.30 -3.58 16.64
CA ASP A 224 -6.23 -2.69 17.06
C ASP A 224 -6.06 -2.79 18.57
N VAL A 225 -4.88 -3.12 19.05
CA VAL A 225 -4.58 -3.29 20.48
C VAL A 225 -3.94 -2.02 21.07
N GLY A 226 -3.83 -0.96 20.28
CA GLY A 226 -3.27 0.32 20.72
C GLY A 226 -1.79 0.52 20.37
N THR A 227 -1.25 1.61 20.83
CA THR A 227 0.15 1.95 20.62
C THR A 227 1.05 1.28 21.68
N ARG A 228 2.29 0.96 21.33
CA ARG A 228 3.28 0.36 22.23
C ARG A 228 3.39 1.08 23.59
N ARG A 229 3.20 2.40 23.60
CA ARG A 229 3.29 3.23 24.80
C ARG A 229 2.15 2.91 25.80
N ALA A 230 0.92 2.75 25.34
CA ALA A 230 -0.21 2.43 26.19
C ALA A 230 -0.13 1.02 26.82
N LEU A 231 0.57 0.09 26.19
CA LEU A 231 0.73 -1.28 26.69
C LEU A 231 1.85 -1.39 27.74
N LEU A 232 2.89 -0.58 27.66
CA LEU A 232 3.96 -0.54 28.68
C LEU A 232 3.52 0.17 29.97
N GLU A 233 2.52 1.04 29.90
CA GLU A 233 1.96 1.72 31.07
C GLU A 233 0.95 0.84 31.85
N ASN A 234 0.44 -0.24 31.23
CA ASN A 234 -0.52 -1.18 31.87
C ASN A 234 0.11 -2.47 32.43
N VAL A 235 1.43 -2.61 32.40
CA VAL A 235 2.20 -3.77 32.92
C VAL A 235 3.03 -3.36 34.15
N GLY A 236 2.62 -2.31 34.83
CA GLY A 236 3.21 -1.86 36.11
C GLY A 236 2.35 -2.29 37.30
#